data_c0e49e61e0e65a25a0e9d5117b04a7f6
#
_entry.id   c0e49e61e0e65a25a0e9d5117b04a7f6
#
_cell.length_a   1.000
_cell.length_b   1.000
_cell.length_c   1.000
_cell.angle_alpha   90.00
_cell.angle_beta   90.00
_cell.angle_gamma   90.00
#
_symmetry.space_group_name_H-M   'P 1'
#
loop_
_entity.id
_entity.type
_entity.pdbx_description
1 polymer ?
#
loop_
_entity_poly.entity_id
_entity_poly.type
_entity_poly.pdbx_seq_one_letter_code
_entity_poly.pdbx_strand_id
1 'polypeptide(L)'
;MKVYKYGANVDTDVIIPARHLNDPSPAALASHCMEDIDPDFASTVEAGDIVVAGPNFGCGSSREHAPLALKSCGVKCVIAPSFARIFYRNAINIGFPIVECAQAAEEIQAGDQVDVDFSTGVITDITQGKTWQATPFPEFIDGIIKSGGLLNSLKERGVAK
;
A
#
# COMPACT_ATOMS: atom_id res chain seq x y z
N MET A 1 -9.54 -11.38 0.38
CA MET A 1 -8.77 -10.21 0.82
C MET A 1 -9.73 -9.11 1.20
N LYS A 2 -9.75 -8.80 2.45
CA LYS A 2 -10.69 -7.85 3.04
C LYS A 2 -10.20 -6.42 2.84
N VAL A 3 -11.12 -5.48 2.67
CA VAL A 3 -10.81 -4.07 2.47
C VAL A 3 -10.96 -3.28 3.76
N TYR A 4 -9.95 -2.45 4.04
CA TYR A 4 -10.00 -1.36 5.01
C TYR A 4 -10.08 -0.05 4.24
N LYS A 5 -11.11 0.75 4.49
CA LYS A 5 -11.35 1.97 3.73
C LYS A 5 -11.20 3.22 4.59
N TYR A 6 -10.43 4.19 4.08
CA TYR A 6 -10.15 5.47 4.72
C TYR A 6 -10.43 6.64 3.77
N GLY A 7 -10.41 7.86 4.31
CA GLY A 7 -10.71 9.06 3.53
C GLY A 7 -9.52 9.63 2.78
N ALA A 8 -9.65 10.89 2.38
CA ALA A 8 -8.60 11.64 1.69
C ALA A 8 -7.48 12.07 2.64
N ASN A 9 -6.31 12.37 2.06
CA ASN A 9 -5.17 12.95 2.77
C ASN A 9 -4.71 12.12 3.97
N VAL A 10 -4.62 10.80 3.81
CA VAL A 10 -4.02 9.95 4.83
C VAL A 10 -2.53 10.26 4.88
N ASP A 11 -2.14 10.96 5.93
CA ASP A 11 -0.80 11.50 6.17
C ASP A 11 0.16 10.39 6.61
N THR A 12 1.45 10.53 6.29
CA THR A 12 2.46 9.56 6.74
C THR A 12 2.54 9.46 8.26
N ASP A 13 2.28 10.55 8.98
CA ASP A 13 2.24 10.55 10.45
C ASP A 13 1.00 9.82 10.99
N VAL A 14 -0.06 9.75 10.22
CA VAL A 14 -1.25 8.95 10.52
C VAL A 14 -0.98 7.46 10.26
N ILE A 15 -0.26 7.14 9.18
CA ILE A 15 0.10 5.75 8.86
C ILE A 15 1.02 5.17 9.92
N ILE A 16 2.05 5.92 10.30
CA ILE A 16 2.95 5.56 11.41
C ILE A 16 3.38 6.82 12.16
N PRO A 17 2.89 7.03 13.39
CA PRO A 17 3.23 8.23 14.16
C PRO A 17 4.72 8.33 14.47
N ALA A 18 5.23 9.57 14.50
CA ALA A 18 6.64 9.85 14.76
C ALA A 18 7.11 9.29 16.10
N ARG A 19 6.24 9.21 17.09
CA ARG A 19 6.56 8.67 18.42
C ARG A 19 6.99 7.19 18.40
N HIS A 20 6.72 6.48 17.31
CA HIS A 20 7.07 5.07 17.15
C HIS A 20 8.32 4.83 16.28
N LEU A 21 8.96 5.91 15.80
CA LEU A 21 10.11 5.78 14.90
C LEU A 21 11.43 5.53 15.61
N ASN A 22 11.48 5.56 16.92
CA ASN A 22 12.65 5.19 17.72
C ASN A 22 12.92 3.67 17.69
N ASP A 23 11.93 2.87 17.31
CA ASP A 23 12.11 1.45 17.01
C ASP A 23 11.57 1.18 15.59
N PRO A 24 12.43 1.30 14.55
CA PRO A 24 12.01 1.14 13.17
C PRO A 24 11.95 -0.32 12.70
N SER A 25 11.99 -1.29 13.59
CA SER A 25 11.87 -2.70 13.20
C SER A 25 10.51 -2.96 12.54
N PRO A 26 10.44 -3.88 11.55
CA PRO A 26 9.17 -4.20 10.90
C PRO A 26 8.08 -4.63 11.87
N ALA A 27 8.42 -5.40 12.90
CA ALA A 27 7.45 -5.84 13.90
C ALA A 27 6.87 -4.67 14.72
N ALA A 28 7.70 -3.71 15.12
CA ALA A 28 7.25 -2.54 15.85
C ALA A 28 6.39 -1.63 14.97
N LEU A 29 6.81 -1.39 13.73
CA LEU A 29 6.03 -0.59 12.78
C LEU A 29 4.67 -1.22 12.51
N ALA A 30 4.62 -2.54 12.31
CA ALA A 30 3.35 -3.25 12.08
C ALA A 30 2.41 -3.14 13.27
N SER A 31 2.92 -3.21 14.50
CA SER A 31 2.08 -3.17 15.71
C SER A 31 1.43 -1.81 15.96
N HIS A 32 1.95 -0.74 15.35
CA HIS A 32 1.44 0.64 15.53
C HIS A 32 0.88 1.24 14.25
N CYS A 33 0.81 0.47 13.16
CA CYS A 33 0.35 0.96 11.88
C CYS A 33 -1.11 1.41 11.95
N MET A 34 -1.38 2.63 11.47
CA MET A 34 -2.71 3.23 11.38
C MET A 34 -3.41 3.46 12.73
N GLU A 35 -2.71 3.35 13.86
CA GLU A 35 -3.35 3.37 15.18
C GLU A 35 -4.07 4.67 15.52
N ASP A 36 -3.65 5.80 14.96
CA ASP A 36 -4.26 7.10 15.26
C ASP A 36 -5.62 7.31 14.60
N ILE A 37 -5.92 6.58 13.51
CA ILE A 37 -7.24 6.67 12.85
C ILE A 37 -8.04 5.37 12.93
N ASP A 38 -7.37 4.26 13.17
CA ASP A 38 -8.02 2.97 13.32
C ASP A 38 -7.23 2.12 14.31
N PRO A 39 -7.54 2.24 15.62
CA PRO A 39 -6.80 1.54 16.66
C PRO A 39 -6.81 0.02 16.51
N ASP A 40 -7.81 -0.53 15.84
CA ASP A 40 -7.96 -1.98 15.67
C ASP A 40 -7.26 -2.51 14.40
N PHE A 41 -6.76 -1.62 13.54
CA PHE A 41 -6.18 -2.04 12.26
C PHE A 41 -5.05 -3.05 12.43
N ALA A 42 -4.06 -2.73 13.24
CA ALA A 42 -2.87 -3.57 13.41
C ALA A 42 -3.21 -4.95 14.00
N SER A 43 -4.25 -5.04 14.83
CA SER A 43 -4.65 -6.30 15.45
C SER A 43 -5.59 -7.14 14.59
N THR A 44 -6.27 -6.54 13.61
CA THR A 44 -7.29 -7.23 12.79
C THR A 44 -6.85 -7.48 11.36
N VAL A 45 -5.88 -6.72 10.84
CA VAL A 45 -5.41 -6.88 9.46
C VAL A 45 -4.72 -8.24 9.29
N GLU A 46 -5.02 -8.90 8.18
CA GLU A 46 -4.44 -10.18 7.81
C GLU A 46 -3.58 -10.03 6.56
N ALA A 47 -2.65 -10.96 6.37
CA ALA A 47 -1.80 -10.97 5.18
C ALA A 47 -2.66 -11.06 3.91
N GLY A 48 -2.42 -10.17 2.97
CA GLY A 48 -3.18 -10.09 1.72
C GLY A 48 -4.35 -9.11 1.75
N ASP A 49 -4.69 -8.54 2.90
CA ASP A 49 -5.73 -7.51 2.98
C ASP A 49 -5.32 -6.24 2.23
N ILE A 50 -6.31 -5.44 1.84
CA ILE A 50 -6.13 -4.29 0.95
C ILE A 50 -6.62 -3.02 1.66
N VAL A 51 -5.86 -1.94 1.53
CA VAL A 51 -6.26 -0.60 1.96
C VAL A 51 -6.80 0.17 0.76
N VAL A 52 -7.99 0.76 0.91
CA VAL A 52 -8.60 1.65 -0.07
C VAL A 52 -8.77 3.01 0.58
N ALA A 53 -8.36 4.06 -0.10
CA ALA A 53 -8.40 5.41 0.48
C ALA A 53 -8.77 6.47 -0.55
N GLY A 54 -9.03 7.69 -0.10
CA GLY A 54 -9.26 8.84 -0.93
C GLY A 54 -7.97 9.41 -1.53
N PRO A 55 -8.04 10.57 -2.20
CA PRO A 55 -6.89 11.12 -2.90
C PRO A 55 -5.77 11.57 -1.95
N ASN A 56 -4.58 11.72 -2.51
CA ASN A 56 -3.38 12.21 -1.82
C ASN A 56 -2.94 11.34 -0.64
N PHE A 57 -2.98 10.02 -0.84
CA PHE A 57 -2.52 9.06 0.17
C PHE A 57 -1.02 9.17 0.39
N GLY A 58 -0.60 9.18 1.65
CA GLY A 58 0.82 9.26 2.01
C GLY A 58 1.39 10.68 1.99
N CYS A 59 0.54 11.70 2.06
CA CYS A 59 0.99 13.10 2.15
C CYS A 59 1.74 13.34 3.47
N GLY A 60 2.33 14.52 3.59
CA GLY A 60 3.09 14.90 4.79
C GLY A 60 4.58 14.62 4.64
N SER A 61 5.23 14.16 5.70
CA SER A 61 6.67 13.97 5.75
C SER A 61 7.15 12.84 4.87
N SER A 62 8.37 12.98 4.33
CA SER A 62 9.03 11.96 3.53
C SER A 62 9.56 10.84 4.44
N ARG A 63 8.73 9.85 4.74
CA ARG A 63 9.09 8.73 5.62
C ARG A 63 8.97 7.39 4.88
N GLU A 64 10.09 6.71 4.73
CA GLU A 64 10.11 5.33 4.22
C GLU A 64 9.37 4.36 5.15
N HIS A 65 9.25 4.72 6.42
CA HIS A 65 8.60 3.90 7.44
C HIS A 65 7.10 3.74 7.19
N ALA A 66 6.45 4.70 6.52
CA ALA A 66 5.01 4.62 6.25
C ALA A 66 4.66 3.45 5.32
N PRO A 67 5.21 3.33 4.10
CA PRO A 67 4.94 2.16 3.28
C PRO A 67 5.51 0.87 3.88
N LEU A 68 6.62 0.95 4.61
CA LEU A 68 7.18 -0.21 5.30
C LEU A 68 6.24 -0.74 6.39
N ALA A 69 5.59 0.14 7.15
CA ALA A 69 4.62 -0.25 8.17
C ALA A 69 3.44 -1.01 7.54
N LEU A 70 2.88 -0.49 6.46
CA LEU A 70 1.80 -1.17 5.74
C LEU A 70 2.23 -2.53 5.20
N LYS A 71 3.40 -2.60 4.57
CA LYS A 71 3.96 -3.86 4.06
C LYS A 71 4.18 -4.87 5.19
N SER A 72 4.69 -4.41 6.33
CA SER A 72 4.96 -5.27 7.48
C SER A 72 3.70 -5.84 8.13
N CYS A 73 2.57 -5.14 8.00
CA CYS A 73 1.26 -5.64 8.42
C CYS A 73 0.72 -6.75 7.52
N GLY A 74 1.33 -7.00 6.39
CA GLY A 74 0.85 -7.95 5.41
C GLY A 74 -0.13 -7.37 4.40
N VAL A 75 -0.32 -6.05 4.37
CA VAL A 75 -1.16 -5.37 3.37
C VAL A 75 -0.64 -5.66 1.98
N LYS A 76 -1.52 -6.14 1.10
CA LYS A 76 -1.14 -6.49 -0.27
C LYS A 76 -0.86 -5.26 -1.12
N CYS A 77 -1.70 -4.25 -1.02
CA CYS A 77 -1.57 -3.00 -1.77
C CYS A 77 -2.48 -1.91 -1.19
N VAL A 78 -2.26 -0.69 -1.67
CA VAL A 78 -3.18 0.44 -1.43
C VAL A 78 -3.79 0.85 -2.75
N ILE A 79 -5.12 1.02 -2.78
CA ILE A 79 -5.86 1.55 -3.92
C ILE A 79 -6.35 2.95 -3.56
N ALA A 80 -5.98 3.96 -4.34
CA ALA A 80 -6.39 5.34 -4.11
C ALA A 80 -6.45 6.09 -5.44
N PRO A 81 -7.20 7.23 -5.51
CA PRO A 81 -7.22 8.06 -6.70
C PRO A 81 -5.86 8.68 -7.02
N SER A 82 -5.08 9.00 -6.00
CA SER A 82 -3.75 9.55 -6.15
C SER A 82 -2.91 9.31 -4.91
N PHE A 83 -1.60 9.39 -5.07
CA PHE A 83 -0.61 9.26 -4.00
C PHE A 83 0.31 10.46 -3.99
N ALA A 84 0.78 10.84 -2.80
CA ALA A 84 1.86 11.82 -2.70
C ALA A 84 3.12 11.27 -3.38
N ARG A 85 3.84 12.11 -4.11
CA ARG A 85 4.97 11.70 -4.95
C ARG A 85 6.03 10.91 -4.18
N ILE A 86 6.39 11.39 -2.99
CA ILE A 86 7.45 10.77 -2.18
C ILE A 86 6.98 9.42 -1.64
N PHE A 87 5.73 9.33 -1.21
CA PHE A 87 5.15 8.05 -0.78
C PHE A 87 5.16 7.04 -1.94
N TYR A 88 4.75 7.46 -3.13
CA TYR A 88 4.79 6.61 -4.33
C TYR A 88 6.19 6.05 -4.55
N ARG A 89 7.20 6.91 -4.55
CA ARG A 89 8.59 6.52 -4.77
C ARG A 89 9.07 5.56 -3.69
N ASN A 90 8.82 5.85 -2.42
CA ASN A 90 9.26 5.00 -1.32
C ASN A 90 8.59 3.64 -1.35
N ALA A 91 7.31 3.59 -1.68
CA ALA A 91 6.57 2.33 -1.81
C ALA A 91 7.17 1.43 -2.89
N ILE A 92 7.43 1.98 -4.08
CA ILE A 92 8.04 1.22 -5.17
C ILE A 92 9.43 0.73 -4.80
N ASN A 93 10.24 1.57 -4.14
CA ASN A 93 11.60 1.21 -3.74
C ASN A 93 11.66 -0.01 -2.81
N ILE A 94 10.67 -0.19 -1.96
CA ILE A 94 10.61 -1.36 -1.05
C ILE A 94 9.75 -2.50 -1.61
N GLY A 95 9.25 -2.37 -2.83
CA GLY A 95 8.41 -3.39 -3.46
C GLY A 95 6.99 -3.46 -2.90
N PHE A 96 6.48 -2.37 -2.37
CA PHE A 96 5.11 -2.29 -1.88
C PHE A 96 4.19 -1.78 -2.99
N PRO A 97 3.23 -2.60 -3.49
CA PRO A 97 2.37 -2.19 -4.59
C PRO A 97 1.37 -1.10 -4.20
N ILE A 98 1.20 -0.12 -5.08
CA ILE A 98 0.17 0.91 -4.97
C ILE A 98 -0.55 1.02 -6.30
N VAL A 99 -1.85 1.25 -6.27
CA VAL A 99 -2.71 1.24 -7.46
C VAL A 99 -3.51 2.52 -7.52
N GLU A 100 -3.34 3.29 -8.59
CA GLU A 100 -4.13 4.49 -8.83
C GLU A 100 -5.37 4.14 -9.64
N CYS A 101 -6.54 4.25 -9.01
CA CYS A 101 -7.82 4.05 -9.67
C CYS A 101 -8.90 4.80 -8.91
N ALA A 102 -9.30 5.97 -9.41
CA ALA A 102 -10.28 6.81 -8.74
C ALA A 102 -11.64 6.11 -8.60
N GLN A 103 -12.09 5.44 -9.65
CA GLN A 103 -13.39 4.78 -9.66
C GLN A 103 -13.45 3.62 -8.66
N ALA A 104 -12.43 2.77 -8.64
CA ALA A 104 -12.35 1.67 -7.68
C ALA A 104 -12.28 2.20 -6.24
N ALA A 105 -11.46 3.22 -6.01
CA ALA A 105 -11.31 3.81 -4.68
C ALA A 105 -12.63 4.40 -4.16
N GLU A 106 -13.47 4.94 -5.04
CA GLU A 106 -14.76 5.49 -4.66
C GLU A 106 -15.82 4.41 -4.40
N GLU A 107 -15.87 3.39 -5.26
CA GLU A 107 -16.96 2.40 -5.26
C GLU A 107 -16.72 1.20 -4.34
N ILE A 108 -15.48 0.82 -4.07
CA ILE A 108 -15.17 -0.27 -3.14
C ILE A 108 -15.55 0.15 -1.72
N GLN A 109 -16.21 -0.75 -0.99
CA GLN A 109 -16.65 -0.51 0.38
C GLN A 109 -15.78 -1.26 1.40
N ALA A 110 -15.71 -0.72 2.61
CA ALA A 110 -15.02 -1.40 3.72
C ALA A 110 -15.64 -2.77 3.95
N GLY A 111 -14.78 -3.78 4.12
CA GLY A 111 -15.21 -5.16 4.32
C GLY A 111 -15.44 -5.96 3.04
N ASP A 112 -15.42 -5.32 1.86
CA ASP A 112 -15.54 -6.04 0.60
C ASP A 112 -14.38 -7.01 0.39
N GLN A 113 -14.63 -8.08 -0.36
CA GLN A 113 -13.60 -9.01 -0.81
C GLN A 113 -13.09 -8.55 -2.18
N VAL A 114 -11.85 -8.13 -2.23
CA VAL A 114 -11.25 -7.55 -3.44
C VAL A 114 -9.96 -8.28 -3.79
N ASP A 115 -9.74 -8.47 -5.08
CA ASP A 115 -8.48 -8.98 -5.62
C ASP A 115 -7.92 -8.03 -6.66
N VAL A 116 -6.60 -8.00 -6.80
CA VAL A 116 -5.90 -7.13 -7.75
C VAL A 116 -4.88 -7.94 -8.52
N ASP A 117 -4.96 -7.87 -9.86
CA ASP A 117 -3.95 -8.43 -10.74
C ASP A 117 -3.01 -7.31 -11.18
N PHE A 118 -1.80 -7.29 -10.65
CA PHE A 118 -0.83 -6.23 -10.95
C PHE A 118 -0.30 -6.29 -12.39
N SER A 119 -0.32 -7.46 -13.01
CA SER A 119 0.16 -7.61 -14.39
C SER A 119 -0.78 -6.99 -15.40
N THR A 120 -2.09 -7.06 -15.18
CA THR A 120 -3.11 -6.53 -16.08
C THR A 120 -3.71 -5.21 -15.60
N GLY A 121 -3.59 -4.90 -14.31
CA GLY A 121 -4.22 -3.75 -13.69
C GLY A 121 -5.70 -3.96 -13.35
N VAL A 122 -6.20 -5.18 -13.47
CA VAL A 122 -7.61 -5.47 -13.18
C VAL A 122 -7.84 -5.59 -11.67
N ILE A 123 -8.81 -4.81 -11.18
CA ILE A 123 -9.28 -4.85 -9.80
C ILE A 123 -10.65 -5.52 -9.80
N THR A 124 -10.83 -6.56 -9.01
CA THR A 124 -12.09 -7.30 -8.92
C THR A 124 -12.66 -7.19 -7.51
N ASP A 125 -13.87 -6.63 -7.38
CA ASP A 125 -14.63 -6.64 -6.14
C ASP A 125 -15.61 -7.82 -6.19
N ILE A 126 -15.26 -8.89 -5.50
CA ILE A 126 -16.04 -10.13 -5.51
C ILE A 126 -17.38 -9.93 -4.82
N THR A 127 -17.41 -9.14 -3.75
CA THR A 127 -18.62 -8.86 -2.97
C THR A 127 -19.66 -8.13 -3.81
N GLN A 128 -19.25 -7.13 -4.60
CA GLN A 128 -20.16 -6.36 -5.44
C GLN A 128 -20.32 -6.93 -6.85
N GLY A 129 -19.47 -7.85 -7.26
CA GLY A 129 -19.46 -8.38 -8.62
C GLY A 129 -19.02 -7.37 -9.67
N LYS A 130 -18.12 -6.45 -9.30
CA LYS A 130 -17.64 -5.38 -10.18
C LYS A 130 -16.15 -5.53 -10.46
N THR A 131 -15.73 -4.99 -11.60
CA THR A 131 -14.32 -4.91 -11.98
C THR A 131 -13.99 -3.51 -12.45
N TRP A 132 -12.73 -3.11 -12.24
CA TRP A 132 -12.19 -1.84 -12.72
C TRP A 132 -10.84 -2.09 -13.37
N GLN A 133 -10.47 -1.24 -14.31
CA GLN A 133 -9.19 -1.30 -14.97
C GLN A 133 -8.32 -0.14 -14.48
N ALA A 134 -7.26 -0.47 -13.75
CA ALA A 134 -6.19 0.47 -13.45
C ALA A 134 -5.10 0.35 -14.50
N THR A 135 -4.22 1.35 -14.57
CA THR A 135 -3.03 1.26 -15.41
C THR A 135 -2.09 0.20 -14.85
N PRO A 136 -1.75 -0.84 -15.62
CA PRO A 136 -0.78 -1.83 -15.15
C PRO A 136 0.59 -1.19 -14.96
N PHE A 137 1.40 -1.75 -14.05
CA PHE A 137 2.76 -1.27 -13.87
C PHE A 137 3.59 -1.48 -15.12
N PRO A 138 4.46 -0.52 -15.49
CA PRO A 138 5.50 -0.79 -16.49
C PRO A 138 6.32 -2.00 -16.07
N GLU A 139 6.84 -2.75 -17.04
CA GLU A 139 7.60 -3.98 -16.79
C GLU A 139 8.73 -3.77 -15.77
N PHE A 140 9.44 -2.65 -15.87
CA PHE A 140 10.52 -2.31 -14.95
C PHE A 140 10.01 -2.20 -13.49
N ILE A 141 8.91 -1.49 -13.27
CA ILE A 141 8.34 -1.30 -11.93
C ILE A 141 7.76 -2.61 -11.41
N ASP A 142 7.07 -3.37 -12.26
CA ASP A 142 6.53 -4.68 -11.89
C ASP A 142 7.67 -5.62 -11.43
N GLY A 143 8.81 -5.59 -12.11
CA GLY A 143 9.99 -6.34 -11.71
C GLY A 143 10.53 -5.92 -10.33
N ILE A 144 10.54 -4.62 -10.03
CA ILE A 144 10.95 -4.12 -8.71
C ILE A 144 10.03 -4.66 -7.61
N ILE A 145 8.72 -4.59 -7.83
CA ILE A 145 7.73 -5.07 -6.87
C ILE A 145 7.86 -6.58 -6.65
N LYS A 146 7.97 -7.35 -7.71
CA LYS A 146 8.10 -8.82 -7.65
C LYS A 146 9.37 -9.26 -6.93
N SER A 147 10.46 -8.50 -7.06
CA SER A 147 11.73 -8.82 -6.39
C SER A 147 11.79 -8.35 -4.94
N GLY A 148 10.79 -7.61 -4.47
CA GLY A 148 10.73 -7.09 -3.10
C GLY A 148 11.42 -5.76 -2.88
N GLY A 149 11.73 -5.03 -3.96
CA GLY A 149 12.27 -3.68 -3.91
C GLY A 149 13.37 -3.41 -4.93
N LEU A 150 13.73 -2.16 -5.07
CA LEU A 150 14.70 -1.72 -6.09
C LEU A 150 16.06 -2.39 -5.92
N LEU A 151 16.59 -2.46 -4.70
CA LEU A 151 17.91 -3.05 -4.46
C LEU A 151 17.93 -4.52 -4.85
N ASN A 152 16.90 -5.28 -4.49
CA ASN A 152 16.79 -6.68 -4.86
C ASN A 152 16.66 -6.86 -6.38
N SER A 153 15.92 -5.99 -7.05
CA SER A 153 15.80 -6.00 -8.52
C SER A 153 17.16 -5.80 -9.18
N LEU A 154 17.96 -4.86 -8.70
CA LEU A 154 19.30 -4.61 -9.23
C LEU A 154 20.23 -5.80 -9.00
N LYS A 155 20.15 -6.45 -7.85
CA LYS A 155 20.93 -7.67 -7.55
C LYS A 155 20.58 -8.82 -8.50
N GLU A 156 19.29 -9.03 -8.76
CA GLU A 156 18.83 -10.08 -9.68
C GLU A 156 19.30 -9.84 -11.11
N ARG A 157 19.48 -8.57 -11.49
CA ARG A 157 20.02 -8.19 -12.81
C ARG A 157 21.54 -8.21 -12.86
N GLY A 158 22.21 -8.49 -11.74
CA GLY A 158 23.67 -8.46 -11.66
C GLY A 158 24.27 -7.05 -11.70
N VAL A 159 23.48 -6.02 -11.41
CA VAL A 159 23.89 -4.61 -11.45
C VAL A 159 24.39 -4.14 -10.08
N ALA A 160 23.83 -4.69 -8.99
CA ALA A 160 24.22 -4.35 -7.62
C ALA A 160 24.77 -5.59 -6.90
N LYS A 161 25.73 -5.36 -6.00
CA LYS A 161 26.35 -6.42 -5.19
C LYS A 161 25.94 -6.33 -3.73
#